data_c63dab5d81330301563a8a5b252209e7
#
_entry.id   c63dab5d81330301563a8a5b252209e7
#
_cell.length_a   1.000
_cell.length_b   1.000
_cell.length_c   1.000
_cell.angle_alpha   90.00
_cell.angle_beta   90.00
_cell.angle_gamma   90.00
#
_symmetry.space_group_name_H-M   'P 1'
#
loop_
_entity.id
_entity.type
_entity.pdbx_description
1 polymer ?
#
loop_
_entity_poly.entity_id
_entity_poly.type
_entity_poly.pdbx_seq_one_letter_code
_entity_poly.pdbx_strand_id
1 'polypeptide(L)'
;MTADLPPGGQRVAADIAAIAEAPLSVPERAQALLKPLGQLVPFHGAWISLLDPERRVQPPLVAHGFGADHIAYMSGRAGVEEIEQLGLYWLRGATRICDLSVPLQEVYSWTQFLGPAGFRGGLAVGLFTPDGRHLGVLGLNTDTNAHPTEAARDLITTLASVIAHAVDPLRSITAAARIVTDAQAGVVLARGGATLPLPGLGGHPLLAPGSPVLAVAAQQLADRSTYASFLCPYRQQQSVERHARVTVLACTSQPALHLAAAVLLSAPGDIRGLTDRELEILGLLIEGTSYHRIAATLGLSEYATAAHLEDIRFKLEASTRALAMLRADRRGLYVPSALAAPR
;
A
#
# COMPACT_ATOMS: atom_id res chain seq x y z
N MET A 1 20.25 26.52 -18.85
CA MET A 1 21.06 25.47 -19.48
C MET A 1 20.11 24.39 -19.93
N THR A 2 19.83 24.33 -21.23
CA THR A 2 19.09 23.21 -21.85
C THR A 2 20.04 22.03 -21.87
N ALA A 3 19.83 21.05 -20.99
CA ALA A 3 20.59 19.79 -21.04
C ALA A 3 20.37 19.17 -22.43
N ASP A 4 21.48 18.87 -23.13
CA ASP A 4 21.42 18.15 -24.41
C ASP A 4 20.80 16.77 -24.15
N LEU A 5 19.58 16.57 -24.61
CA LEU A 5 18.91 15.29 -24.47
C LEU A 5 19.61 14.24 -25.36
N PRO A 6 19.79 13.02 -24.87
CA PRO A 6 20.36 11.95 -25.69
C PRO A 6 19.43 11.68 -26.91
N PRO A 7 19.98 11.14 -28.01
CA PRO A 7 19.18 10.81 -29.18
C PRO A 7 17.95 9.98 -28.80
N GLY A 8 16.75 10.43 -29.21
CA GLY A 8 15.49 9.77 -28.86
C GLY A 8 14.98 10.05 -27.43
N GLY A 9 15.68 10.86 -26.61
CA GLY A 9 15.32 11.11 -25.20
C GLY A 9 13.92 11.66 -25.00
N GLN A 10 13.43 12.54 -25.87
CA GLN A 10 12.06 13.06 -25.79
C GLN A 10 11.01 11.94 -25.97
N ARG A 11 11.25 11.02 -26.89
CA ARG A 11 10.36 9.89 -27.15
C ARG A 11 10.34 8.94 -25.95
N VAL A 12 11.52 8.63 -25.39
CA VAL A 12 11.64 7.81 -24.18
C VAL A 12 10.89 8.45 -23.02
N ALA A 13 11.02 9.75 -22.81
CA ALA A 13 10.30 10.46 -21.77
C ALA A 13 8.77 10.39 -21.96
N ALA A 14 8.29 10.56 -23.19
CA ALA A 14 6.86 10.43 -23.52
C ALA A 14 6.35 9.01 -23.30
N ASP A 15 7.12 7.99 -23.71
CA ASP A 15 6.76 6.57 -23.51
C ASP A 15 6.69 6.21 -22.02
N ILE A 16 7.66 6.67 -21.21
CA ILE A 16 7.66 6.45 -19.75
C ILE A 16 6.46 7.15 -19.08
N ALA A 17 6.15 8.39 -19.49
CA ALA A 17 4.97 9.10 -18.99
C ALA A 17 3.66 8.38 -19.34
N ALA A 18 3.54 7.89 -20.57
CA ALA A 18 2.38 7.12 -21.00
C ALA A 18 2.21 5.81 -20.21
N ILE A 19 3.31 5.08 -19.95
CA ILE A 19 3.30 3.89 -19.12
C ILE A 19 2.87 4.23 -17.68
N ALA A 20 3.36 5.34 -17.13
CA ALA A 20 2.98 5.77 -15.80
C ALA A 20 1.48 6.01 -15.67
N GLU A 21 0.80 6.49 -16.70
CA GLU A 21 -0.65 6.73 -16.71
C GLU A 21 -1.49 5.53 -17.17
N ALA A 22 -0.86 4.46 -17.67
CA ALA A 22 -1.57 3.31 -18.20
C ALA A 22 -2.38 2.57 -17.10
N PRO A 23 -3.57 2.04 -17.42
CA PRO A 23 -4.41 1.28 -16.50
C PRO A 23 -3.89 -0.16 -16.31
N LEU A 24 -2.60 -0.29 -15.99
CA LEU A 24 -1.89 -1.53 -15.74
C LEU A 24 -1.63 -1.69 -14.24
N SER A 25 -1.40 -2.92 -13.79
CA SER A 25 -0.90 -3.19 -12.44
C SER A 25 0.54 -2.67 -12.25
N VAL A 26 0.97 -2.51 -11.00
CA VAL A 26 2.34 -2.06 -10.70
C VAL A 26 3.41 -2.93 -11.36
N PRO A 27 3.36 -4.29 -11.31
CA PRO A 27 4.35 -5.12 -12.02
C PRO A 27 4.29 -5.00 -13.54
N GLU A 28 3.09 -4.89 -14.12
CA GLU A 28 2.96 -4.72 -15.57
C GLU A 28 3.57 -3.39 -16.02
N ARG A 29 3.35 -2.30 -15.27
CA ARG A 29 4.03 -1.02 -15.55
C ARG A 29 5.53 -1.13 -15.38
N ALA A 30 6.02 -1.78 -14.30
CA ALA A 30 7.45 -2.00 -14.09
C ALA A 30 8.08 -2.77 -15.25
N GLN A 31 7.42 -3.82 -15.73
CA GLN A 31 7.87 -4.59 -16.89
C GLN A 31 7.83 -3.78 -18.18
N ALA A 32 6.81 -2.96 -18.39
CA ALA A 32 6.67 -2.11 -19.56
C ALA A 32 7.77 -1.03 -19.66
N LEU A 33 8.26 -0.53 -18.52
CA LEU A 33 9.35 0.45 -18.45
C LEU A 33 10.67 -0.07 -19.05
N LEU A 34 10.89 -1.38 -19.10
CA LEU A 34 12.14 -1.95 -19.64
C LEU A 34 12.40 -1.55 -21.08
N LYS A 35 11.35 -1.48 -21.89
CA LYS A 35 11.49 -1.17 -23.33
C LYS A 35 12.02 0.26 -23.56
N PRO A 36 11.40 1.33 -23.05
CA PRO A 36 11.94 2.68 -23.22
C PRO A 36 13.28 2.88 -22.48
N LEU A 37 13.48 2.26 -21.32
CA LEU A 37 14.78 2.33 -20.61
C LEU A 37 15.90 1.68 -21.42
N GLY A 38 15.64 0.57 -22.11
CA GLY A 38 16.61 -0.11 -22.99
C GLY A 38 16.99 0.70 -24.22
N GLN A 39 16.13 1.61 -24.70
CA GLN A 39 16.47 2.57 -25.77
C GLN A 39 17.44 3.65 -25.30
N LEU A 40 17.41 3.97 -24.00
CA LEU A 40 18.28 5.00 -23.40
C LEU A 40 19.61 4.42 -22.91
N VAL A 41 19.53 3.25 -22.27
CA VAL A 41 20.66 2.49 -21.77
C VAL A 41 20.53 1.06 -22.28
N PRO A 42 21.42 0.60 -23.19
CA PRO A 42 21.39 -0.77 -23.69
C PRO A 42 21.90 -1.73 -22.60
N PHE A 43 21.03 -2.02 -21.64
CA PHE A 43 21.33 -2.86 -20.50
C PHE A 43 21.22 -4.36 -20.82
N HIS A 44 22.02 -5.17 -20.11
CA HIS A 44 21.93 -6.63 -20.04
C HIS A 44 21.31 -7.09 -18.72
N GLY A 45 21.31 -6.22 -17.70
CA GLY A 45 20.63 -6.43 -16.42
C GLY A 45 19.76 -5.23 -16.05
N ALA A 46 18.50 -5.48 -15.63
CA ALA A 46 17.61 -4.46 -15.12
C ALA A 46 16.94 -4.90 -13.82
N TRP A 47 16.93 -4.02 -12.85
CA TRP A 47 16.37 -4.21 -11.52
C TRP A 47 15.43 -3.07 -11.20
N ILE A 48 14.19 -3.39 -10.81
CA ILE A 48 13.24 -2.46 -10.22
C ILE A 48 12.68 -3.13 -8.98
N SER A 49 12.88 -2.56 -7.80
CA SER A 49 12.40 -3.10 -6.54
C SER A 49 11.66 -2.08 -5.71
N LEU A 50 10.80 -2.57 -4.81
CA LEU A 50 10.16 -1.77 -3.78
C LEU A 50 10.68 -2.17 -2.40
N LEU A 51 11.03 -1.17 -1.59
CA LEU A 51 11.52 -1.37 -0.22
C LEU A 51 10.34 -1.64 0.72
N ASP A 52 10.46 -2.71 1.51
CA ASP A 52 9.72 -2.89 2.76
C ASP A 52 10.59 -2.34 3.90
N PRO A 53 10.31 -1.15 4.41
CA PRO A 53 11.15 -0.51 5.41
C PRO A 53 11.09 -1.22 6.78
N GLU A 54 10.00 -1.94 7.08
CA GLU A 54 9.82 -2.64 8.36
C GLU A 54 10.64 -3.93 8.41
N ARG A 55 10.59 -4.72 7.34
CA ARG A 55 11.34 -5.98 7.22
C ARG A 55 12.76 -5.77 6.74
N ARG A 56 13.07 -4.59 6.22
CA ARG A 56 14.34 -4.27 5.54
C ARG A 56 14.66 -5.28 4.43
N VAL A 57 13.69 -5.47 3.54
CA VAL A 57 13.81 -6.28 2.33
C VAL A 57 13.30 -5.50 1.13
N GLN A 58 13.80 -5.82 -0.05
CA GLN A 58 13.41 -5.13 -1.30
C GLN A 58 13.22 -6.11 -2.46
N PRO A 59 12.17 -6.94 -2.40
CA PRO A 59 11.89 -7.87 -3.47
C PRO A 59 11.69 -7.13 -4.79
N PRO A 60 12.18 -7.68 -5.91
CA PRO A 60 12.07 -7.03 -7.20
C PRO A 60 10.66 -7.13 -7.77
N LEU A 61 10.22 -6.06 -8.44
CA LEU A 61 9.15 -6.09 -9.43
C LEU A 61 9.69 -6.62 -10.77
N VAL A 62 10.95 -6.29 -11.05
CA VAL A 62 11.70 -6.74 -12.23
C VAL A 62 13.12 -7.11 -11.80
N ALA A 63 13.58 -8.28 -12.23
CA ALA A 63 14.95 -8.77 -12.07
C ALA A 63 15.39 -9.47 -13.37
N HIS A 64 15.63 -8.67 -14.41
CA HIS A 64 16.02 -9.17 -15.72
C HIS A 64 17.55 -9.30 -15.81
N GLY A 65 18.05 -10.43 -16.33
CA GLY A 65 19.48 -10.64 -16.61
C GLY A 65 20.35 -10.99 -15.39
N PHE A 66 19.75 -11.29 -14.22
CA PHE A 66 20.50 -11.62 -12.99
C PHE A 66 20.32 -13.08 -12.59
N GLY A 67 21.35 -13.66 -11.99
CA GLY A 67 21.30 -15.01 -11.40
C GLY A 67 20.53 -15.05 -10.08
N ALA A 68 20.07 -16.24 -9.71
CA ALA A 68 19.24 -16.45 -8.52
C ALA A 68 19.90 -15.97 -7.22
N ASP A 69 21.22 -16.20 -7.06
CA ASP A 69 21.95 -15.81 -5.86
C ASP A 69 22.05 -14.29 -5.73
N HIS A 70 22.25 -13.57 -6.84
CA HIS A 70 22.21 -12.11 -6.85
C HIS A 70 20.82 -11.57 -6.50
N ILE A 71 19.76 -12.16 -7.07
CA ILE A 71 18.38 -11.80 -6.75
C ILE A 71 18.10 -12.02 -5.26
N ALA A 72 18.51 -13.16 -4.71
CA ALA A 72 18.32 -13.47 -3.28
C ALA A 72 19.07 -12.48 -2.38
N TYR A 73 20.33 -12.16 -2.70
CA TYR A 73 21.14 -11.19 -1.96
C TYR A 73 20.50 -9.81 -1.98
N MET A 74 20.22 -9.27 -3.17
CA MET A 74 19.67 -7.92 -3.34
C MET A 74 18.25 -7.77 -2.78
N SER A 75 17.48 -8.85 -2.75
CA SER A 75 16.13 -8.83 -2.16
C SER A 75 16.15 -8.81 -0.63
N GLY A 76 17.23 -9.30 -0.02
CA GLY A 76 17.38 -9.46 1.40
C GLY A 76 17.91 -8.22 2.12
N ARG A 77 18.08 -8.37 3.43
CA ARG A 77 18.58 -7.30 4.31
C ARG A 77 19.97 -6.81 3.92
N ALA A 78 20.87 -7.72 3.53
CA ALA A 78 22.23 -7.36 3.13
C ALA A 78 22.26 -6.46 1.89
N GLY A 79 21.41 -6.73 0.89
CA GLY A 79 21.27 -5.87 -0.28
C GLY A 79 20.69 -4.50 0.06
N VAL A 80 19.74 -4.43 0.99
CA VAL A 80 19.20 -3.15 1.51
C VAL A 80 20.30 -2.34 2.20
N GLU A 81 21.13 -2.97 3.05
CA GLU A 81 22.24 -2.32 3.74
C GLU A 81 23.34 -1.83 2.78
N GLU A 82 23.63 -2.59 1.72
CA GLU A 82 24.58 -2.17 0.68
C GLU A 82 24.05 -0.94 -0.09
N ILE A 83 22.79 -0.95 -0.52
CA ILE A 83 22.17 0.20 -1.21
C ILE A 83 22.14 1.44 -0.31
N GLU A 84 21.90 1.26 0.98
CA GLU A 84 21.94 2.33 1.99
C GLU A 84 23.37 2.91 2.11
N GLN A 85 24.40 2.07 2.17
CA GLN A 85 25.80 2.49 2.18
C GLN A 85 26.21 3.24 0.92
N LEU A 86 25.68 2.85 -0.24
CA LEU A 86 25.87 3.54 -1.51
C LEU A 86 25.07 4.86 -1.63
N GLY A 87 24.27 5.20 -0.63
CA GLY A 87 23.53 6.46 -0.57
C GLY A 87 22.25 6.52 -1.40
N LEU A 88 21.83 5.45 -2.06
CA LEU A 88 20.70 5.44 -2.99
C LEU A 88 19.33 5.63 -2.32
N TYR A 89 19.26 5.58 -0.99
CA TYR A 89 18.03 5.85 -0.24
C TYR A 89 17.79 7.33 0.08
N TRP A 90 18.77 8.20 -0.17
CA TRP A 90 18.63 9.65 0.04
C TRP A 90 19.10 10.48 -1.15
N LEU A 91 19.96 9.95 -2.02
CA LEU A 91 20.38 10.60 -3.25
C LEU A 91 19.20 10.58 -4.26
N ARG A 92 18.83 11.75 -4.73
CA ARG A 92 17.71 11.89 -5.70
C ARG A 92 18.15 11.87 -7.16
N GLY A 93 19.45 11.72 -7.41
CA GLY A 93 20.04 11.62 -8.75
C GLY A 93 20.47 10.21 -9.10
N ALA A 94 20.46 9.88 -10.38
CA ALA A 94 21.05 8.64 -10.85
C ALA A 94 22.58 8.70 -10.72
N THR A 95 23.17 7.62 -10.20
CA THR A 95 24.62 7.47 -10.04
C THR A 95 25.10 6.35 -10.92
N ARG A 96 26.08 6.63 -11.80
CA ARG A 96 26.74 5.58 -12.59
C ARG A 96 27.75 4.84 -11.71
N ILE A 97 28.01 3.60 -12.04
CA ILE A 97 29.00 2.79 -11.31
C ILE A 97 30.39 3.46 -11.31
N CYS A 98 30.78 4.10 -12.41
CA CYS A 98 32.04 4.83 -12.51
C CYS A 98 32.12 6.13 -11.68
N ASP A 99 30.96 6.64 -11.21
CA ASP A 99 30.86 7.86 -10.42
C ASP A 99 30.72 7.58 -8.91
N LEU A 100 30.74 6.31 -8.51
CA LEU A 100 30.67 5.93 -7.10
C LEU A 100 31.90 6.45 -6.34
N SER A 101 31.67 6.99 -5.14
CA SER A 101 32.73 7.41 -4.22
C SER A 101 33.43 6.24 -3.52
N VAL A 102 32.82 5.05 -3.58
CA VAL A 102 33.34 3.82 -2.98
C VAL A 102 33.98 2.98 -4.07
N PRO A 103 35.20 2.44 -3.85
CA PRO A 103 35.85 1.53 -4.80
C PRO A 103 34.96 0.31 -5.09
N LEU A 104 34.86 -0.10 -6.36
CA LEU A 104 34.04 -1.24 -6.75
C LEU A 104 34.44 -2.56 -6.08
N GLN A 105 35.72 -2.68 -5.67
CA GLN A 105 36.23 -3.83 -4.92
C GLN A 105 35.62 -3.95 -3.53
N GLU A 106 35.08 -2.87 -2.99
CA GLU A 106 34.42 -2.83 -1.69
C GLU A 106 32.90 -3.06 -1.80
N VAL A 107 32.31 -3.04 -3.02
CA VAL A 107 30.90 -3.31 -3.27
C VAL A 107 30.69 -4.81 -3.41
N TYR A 108 30.04 -5.43 -2.45
CA TYR A 108 29.90 -6.88 -2.38
C TYR A 108 29.10 -7.44 -3.57
N SER A 109 27.98 -6.81 -3.92
CA SER A 109 27.19 -7.24 -5.08
C SER A 109 27.97 -7.18 -6.39
N TRP A 110 28.88 -6.20 -6.52
CA TRP A 110 29.76 -6.09 -7.67
C TRP A 110 30.80 -7.21 -7.72
N THR A 111 31.48 -7.45 -6.63
CA THR A 111 32.61 -8.41 -6.58
C THR A 111 32.14 -9.87 -6.64
N GLN A 112 30.98 -10.17 -6.04
CA GLN A 112 30.48 -11.54 -5.95
C GLN A 112 29.58 -11.94 -7.12
N PHE A 113 28.85 -10.98 -7.70
CA PHE A 113 27.82 -11.32 -8.69
C PHE A 113 28.01 -10.59 -10.02
N LEU A 114 28.03 -9.25 -10.01
CA LEU A 114 27.95 -8.46 -11.25
C LEU A 114 29.23 -8.56 -12.08
N GLY A 115 30.40 -8.35 -11.48
CA GLY A 115 31.70 -8.46 -12.15
C GLY A 115 31.95 -9.86 -12.75
N PRO A 116 31.77 -10.94 -11.98
CA PRO A 116 31.87 -12.32 -12.48
C PRO A 116 30.87 -12.65 -13.60
N ALA A 117 29.64 -12.08 -13.56
CA ALA A 117 28.63 -12.25 -14.60
C ALA A 117 28.93 -11.46 -15.89
N GLY A 118 30.02 -10.70 -15.94
CA GLY A 118 30.44 -9.98 -17.16
C GLY A 118 29.96 -8.54 -17.24
N PHE A 119 29.27 -8.01 -16.23
CA PHE A 119 28.91 -6.60 -16.21
C PHE A 119 30.15 -5.71 -16.05
N ARG A 120 30.16 -4.57 -16.75
CA ARG A 120 31.30 -3.63 -16.77
C ARG A 120 30.87 -2.21 -16.44
N GLY A 121 29.58 -1.87 -16.61
CA GLY A 121 29.01 -0.57 -16.35
C GLY A 121 27.61 -0.69 -15.78
N GLY A 122 27.03 0.46 -15.45
CA GLY A 122 25.65 0.52 -14.95
C GLY A 122 25.36 1.84 -14.26
N LEU A 123 24.11 2.02 -13.90
CA LEU A 123 23.64 3.10 -13.02
C LEU A 123 22.56 2.58 -12.09
N ALA A 124 22.41 3.29 -10.98
CA ALA A 124 21.27 3.10 -10.08
C ALA A 124 20.68 4.46 -9.68
N VAL A 125 19.39 4.46 -9.38
CA VAL A 125 18.69 5.65 -8.87
C VAL A 125 17.64 5.24 -7.84
N GLY A 126 17.59 5.99 -6.73
CA GLY A 126 16.52 5.91 -5.75
C GLY A 126 15.20 6.42 -6.33
N LEU A 127 14.13 5.68 -6.14
CA LEU A 127 12.80 6.05 -6.61
C LEU A 127 12.05 6.79 -5.49
N PHE A 128 11.82 8.08 -5.69
CA PHE A 128 11.11 8.94 -4.74
C PHE A 128 9.87 9.54 -5.37
N THR A 129 8.78 9.52 -4.61
CA THR A 129 7.57 10.26 -4.97
C THR A 129 7.77 11.77 -4.82
N PRO A 130 6.92 12.62 -5.44
CA PRO A 130 7.03 14.08 -5.32
C PRO A 130 6.93 14.60 -3.88
N ASP A 131 6.19 13.91 -3.01
CA ASP A 131 6.09 14.18 -1.56
C ASP A 131 7.31 13.68 -0.75
N GLY A 132 8.31 13.11 -1.42
CA GLY A 132 9.59 12.72 -0.83
C GLY A 132 9.65 11.32 -0.24
N ARG A 133 8.60 10.51 -0.39
CA ARG A 133 8.58 9.12 0.08
C ARG A 133 9.47 8.26 -0.80
N HIS A 134 10.43 7.56 -0.21
CA HIS A 134 11.27 6.58 -0.90
C HIS A 134 10.49 5.29 -1.14
N LEU A 135 10.47 4.81 -2.36
CA LEU A 135 9.77 3.59 -2.76
C LEU A 135 10.69 2.38 -2.92
N GLY A 136 11.90 2.60 -3.42
CA GLY A 136 12.83 1.55 -3.78
C GLY A 136 13.88 2.04 -4.76
N VAL A 137 14.41 1.16 -5.60
CA VAL A 137 15.50 1.49 -6.52
C VAL A 137 15.27 0.95 -7.92
N LEU A 138 15.80 1.68 -8.92
CA LEU A 138 16.02 1.22 -10.29
C LEU A 138 17.51 1.04 -10.49
N GLY A 139 17.93 -0.12 -10.99
CA GLY A 139 19.31 -0.41 -11.43
C GLY A 139 19.33 -0.90 -12.88
N LEU A 140 20.27 -0.41 -13.68
CA LEU A 140 20.52 -0.84 -15.06
C LEU A 140 22.00 -1.18 -15.18
N ASN A 141 22.33 -2.39 -15.60
CA ASN A 141 23.69 -2.88 -15.72
C ASN A 141 24.02 -3.23 -17.16
N THR A 142 25.23 -2.85 -17.60
CA THR A 142 25.72 -3.03 -18.97
C THR A 142 27.01 -3.87 -18.98
N ASP A 143 27.30 -4.52 -20.10
CA ASP A 143 28.52 -5.29 -20.33
C ASP A 143 29.68 -4.43 -20.84
N THR A 144 29.49 -3.11 -20.93
CA THR A 144 30.47 -2.15 -21.42
C THR A 144 30.60 -0.94 -20.50
N ASN A 145 31.80 -0.36 -20.43
CA ASN A 145 32.05 0.90 -19.73
C ASN A 145 31.61 2.15 -20.53
N ALA A 146 31.26 1.99 -21.83
CA ALA A 146 30.76 3.09 -22.65
C ALA A 146 29.35 3.55 -22.24
N HIS A 147 28.63 2.71 -21.51
CA HIS A 147 27.28 2.99 -21.04
C HIS A 147 27.16 2.75 -19.53
N PRO A 148 26.27 3.46 -18.83
CA PRO A 148 25.44 4.59 -19.28
C PRO A 148 26.24 5.86 -19.55
N THR A 149 25.85 6.62 -20.54
CA THR A 149 26.41 7.95 -20.81
C THR A 149 25.94 8.98 -19.78
N GLU A 150 26.62 10.14 -19.68
CA GLU A 150 26.18 11.24 -18.80
C GLU A 150 24.79 11.75 -19.19
N ALA A 151 24.53 11.93 -20.46
CA ALA A 151 23.21 12.36 -20.95
C ALA A 151 22.11 11.37 -20.58
N ALA A 152 22.36 10.06 -20.62
CA ALA A 152 21.42 9.04 -20.19
C ALA A 152 21.20 9.10 -18.67
N ARG A 153 22.26 9.28 -17.85
CA ARG A 153 22.16 9.49 -16.42
C ARG A 153 21.29 10.69 -16.06
N ASP A 154 21.51 11.83 -16.72
CA ASP A 154 20.81 13.08 -16.45
C ASP A 154 19.33 12.96 -16.83
N LEU A 155 19.01 12.31 -17.94
CA LEU A 155 17.63 12.05 -18.34
C LEU A 155 16.94 11.09 -17.36
N ILE A 156 17.60 9.99 -16.91
CA ILE A 156 17.05 9.09 -15.90
C ILE A 156 16.85 9.81 -14.58
N THR A 157 17.75 10.70 -14.18
CA THR A 157 17.58 11.55 -13.00
C THR A 157 16.31 12.39 -13.09
N THR A 158 16.08 13.00 -14.25
CA THR A 158 14.86 13.80 -14.51
C THR A 158 13.61 12.96 -14.50
N LEU A 159 13.66 11.73 -15.01
CA LEU A 159 12.53 10.82 -15.11
C LEU A 159 12.29 9.98 -13.85
N ALA A 160 13.19 10.02 -12.87
CA ALA A 160 13.12 9.17 -11.68
C ALA A 160 11.78 9.31 -10.92
N SER A 161 11.24 10.53 -10.80
CA SER A 161 9.94 10.77 -10.16
C SER A 161 8.76 10.22 -10.97
N VAL A 162 8.83 10.24 -12.31
CA VAL A 162 7.81 9.65 -13.19
C VAL A 162 7.86 8.12 -13.12
N ILE A 163 9.07 7.56 -13.09
CA ILE A 163 9.28 6.12 -12.90
C ILE A 163 8.77 5.68 -11.51
N ALA A 164 9.09 6.45 -10.46
CA ALA A 164 8.56 6.22 -9.11
C ALA A 164 7.03 6.23 -9.10
N HIS A 165 6.41 7.20 -9.78
CA HIS A 165 4.96 7.28 -9.92
C HIS A 165 4.36 6.06 -10.64
N ALA A 166 5.03 5.54 -11.68
CA ALA A 166 4.59 4.34 -12.39
C ALA A 166 4.53 3.11 -11.48
N VAL A 167 5.45 2.99 -10.52
CA VAL A 167 5.56 1.82 -9.64
C VAL A 167 5.04 2.07 -8.21
N ASP A 168 4.43 3.23 -7.95
CA ASP A 168 3.87 3.56 -6.63
C ASP A 168 2.61 2.72 -6.33
N PRO A 169 2.67 1.83 -5.34
CA PRO A 169 1.53 1.02 -4.95
C PRO A 169 0.39 1.83 -4.33
N LEU A 170 0.68 2.97 -3.67
CA LEU A 170 -0.36 3.81 -3.09
C LEU A 170 -1.27 4.45 -4.14
N ARG A 171 -0.80 4.63 -5.35
CA ARG A 171 -1.60 5.19 -6.44
C ARG A 171 -2.82 4.31 -6.77
N SER A 172 -2.62 3.01 -6.90
CA SER A 172 -3.72 2.06 -7.15
C SER A 172 -4.68 2.00 -5.97
N ILE A 173 -4.15 2.06 -4.74
CA ILE A 173 -4.94 2.11 -3.52
C ILE A 173 -5.75 3.41 -3.43
N THR A 174 -5.14 4.55 -3.75
CA THR A 174 -5.81 5.86 -3.76
C THR A 174 -6.94 5.89 -4.81
N ALA A 175 -6.73 5.30 -5.98
CA ALA A 175 -7.77 5.20 -7.00
C ALA A 175 -8.95 4.35 -6.52
N ALA A 176 -8.68 3.21 -5.88
CA ALA A 176 -9.73 2.37 -5.28
C ALA A 176 -10.45 3.10 -4.11
N ALA A 177 -9.71 3.83 -3.28
CA ALA A 177 -10.28 4.60 -2.19
C ALA A 177 -11.23 5.72 -2.64
N ARG A 178 -10.97 6.33 -3.80
CA ARG A 178 -11.86 7.35 -4.40
C ARG A 178 -13.22 6.80 -4.87
N ILE A 179 -13.34 5.47 -5.03
CA ILE A 179 -14.61 4.81 -5.34
C ILE A 179 -15.51 4.77 -4.10
N VAL A 180 -14.92 4.83 -2.89
CA VAL A 180 -15.70 4.94 -1.64
C VAL A 180 -16.23 6.36 -1.55
N THR A 181 -17.51 6.49 -1.82
CA THR A 181 -18.22 7.77 -1.80
C THR A 181 -18.10 8.42 -0.42
N ASP A 182 -17.79 9.72 -0.39
CA ASP A 182 -17.74 10.54 0.82
C ASP A 182 -16.65 10.16 1.86
N ALA A 183 -15.56 9.53 1.44
CA ALA A 183 -14.41 9.30 2.32
C ALA A 183 -13.82 10.66 2.78
N GLN A 184 -13.83 10.92 4.09
CA GLN A 184 -13.35 12.15 4.72
C GLN A 184 -11.90 12.01 5.19
N ALA A 185 -11.50 10.82 5.57
CA ALA A 185 -10.15 10.52 6.02
C ALA A 185 -9.74 9.10 5.61
N GLY A 186 -8.45 8.84 5.53
CA GLY A 186 -7.96 7.51 5.18
C GLY A 186 -6.48 7.32 5.43
N VAL A 187 -6.12 6.08 5.74
CA VAL A 187 -4.74 5.64 5.89
C VAL A 187 -4.54 4.30 5.18
N VAL A 188 -3.30 4.00 4.85
CA VAL A 188 -2.89 2.65 4.45
C VAL A 188 -2.22 1.98 5.63
N LEU A 189 -2.73 0.83 6.01
CA LEU A 189 -2.17 -0.02 7.05
C LEU A 189 -1.11 -0.93 6.43
N ALA A 190 0.09 -0.90 6.99
CA ALA A 190 1.15 -1.85 6.65
C ALA A 190 0.98 -3.15 7.44
N ARG A 191 1.56 -4.26 6.94
CA ARG A 191 1.48 -5.59 7.59
C ARG A 191 2.11 -5.61 8.99
N GLY A 192 3.09 -4.73 9.24
CA GLY A 192 3.73 -4.55 10.55
C GLY A 192 2.97 -3.62 11.51
N GLY A 193 1.81 -3.08 11.10
CA GLY A 193 0.98 -2.19 11.93
C GLY A 193 1.28 -0.70 11.76
N ALA A 194 2.30 -0.33 10.99
CA ALA A 194 2.55 1.07 10.65
C ALA A 194 1.45 1.61 9.73
N THR A 195 1.22 2.92 9.80
CA THR A 195 0.24 3.61 8.97
C THR A 195 0.91 4.61 8.04
N LEU A 196 0.45 4.66 6.80
CA LEU A 196 0.86 5.66 5.82
C LEU A 196 -0.34 6.54 5.48
N PRO A 197 -0.16 7.86 5.36
CA PRO A 197 -1.25 8.74 4.93
C PRO A 197 -1.69 8.36 3.51
N LEU A 198 -3.00 8.37 3.28
CA LEU A 198 -3.54 8.15 1.94
C LEU A 198 -3.59 9.49 1.20
N PRO A 199 -2.91 9.65 0.05
CA PRO A 199 -2.86 10.92 -0.66
C PRO A 199 -4.24 11.45 -1.02
N GLY A 200 -4.48 12.73 -0.71
CA GLY A 200 -5.76 13.41 -0.98
C GLY A 200 -6.85 13.22 0.08
N LEU A 201 -6.59 12.50 1.17
CA LEU A 201 -7.49 12.38 2.32
C LEU A 201 -6.85 12.94 3.58
N GLY A 202 -7.68 13.53 4.46
CA GLY A 202 -7.23 14.07 5.73
C GLY A 202 -6.82 13.01 6.76
N GLY A 203 -6.06 13.41 7.77
CA GLY A 203 -5.84 12.61 8.97
C GLY A 203 -7.06 12.65 9.89
N HIS A 204 -7.24 11.60 10.70
CA HIS A 204 -8.33 11.53 11.67
C HIS A 204 -7.90 10.79 12.94
N PRO A 205 -8.30 11.23 14.15
CA PRO A 205 -7.90 10.58 15.41
C PRO A 205 -8.23 9.09 15.48
N LEU A 206 -9.35 8.65 14.91
CA LEU A 206 -9.73 7.24 14.83
C LEU A 206 -8.77 6.38 13.98
N LEU A 207 -7.96 7.01 13.12
CA LEU A 207 -6.96 6.36 12.27
C LEU A 207 -5.53 6.63 12.73
N ALA A 208 -5.35 7.17 13.93
CA ALA A 208 -4.01 7.36 14.50
C ALA A 208 -3.33 5.99 14.74
N PRO A 209 -1.98 5.91 14.64
CA PRO A 209 -1.25 4.70 14.96
C PRO A 209 -1.63 4.13 16.32
N GLY A 210 -1.90 2.82 16.39
CA GLY A 210 -2.31 2.14 17.62
C GLY A 210 -3.79 2.31 18.00
N SER A 211 -4.62 2.97 17.17
CA SER A 211 -6.03 3.10 17.47
C SER A 211 -6.76 1.74 17.45
N PRO A 212 -7.78 1.54 18.31
CA PRO A 212 -8.59 0.32 18.31
C PRO A 212 -9.26 0.04 16.95
N VAL A 213 -9.59 1.09 16.18
CA VAL A 213 -10.20 0.96 14.86
C VAL A 213 -9.27 0.25 13.89
N LEU A 214 -7.98 0.58 13.92
CA LEU A 214 -6.98 -0.07 13.06
C LEU A 214 -6.73 -1.53 13.46
N ALA A 215 -6.77 -1.83 14.76
CA ALA A 215 -6.67 -3.21 15.25
C ALA A 215 -7.86 -4.06 14.77
N VAL A 216 -9.09 -3.53 14.87
CA VAL A 216 -10.29 -4.19 14.36
C VAL A 216 -10.24 -4.32 12.83
N ALA A 217 -9.80 -3.29 12.12
CA ALA A 217 -9.64 -3.35 10.66
C ALA A 217 -8.67 -4.45 10.24
N ALA A 218 -7.52 -4.60 10.93
CA ALA A 218 -6.56 -5.67 10.67
C ALA A 218 -7.16 -7.06 10.93
N GLN A 219 -7.91 -7.23 12.02
CA GLN A 219 -8.57 -8.49 12.36
C GLN A 219 -9.64 -8.87 11.32
N GLN A 220 -10.48 -7.93 10.91
CA GLN A 220 -11.54 -8.16 9.90
C GLN A 220 -10.94 -8.61 8.55
N LEU A 221 -9.73 -8.16 8.21
CA LEU A 221 -9.03 -8.62 7.01
C LEU A 221 -8.47 -10.04 7.14
N ALA A 222 -8.03 -10.43 8.33
CA ALA A 222 -7.57 -11.79 8.58
C ALA A 222 -8.70 -12.81 8.39
N ASP A 223 -9.92 -12.41 8.77
CA ASP A 223 -11.13 -13.24 8.67
C ASP A 223 -11.82 -13.17 7.30
N ARG A 224 -11.59 -12.10 6.53
CA ARG A 224 -12.26 -11.79 5.26
C ARG A 224 -11.25 -11.39 4.19
N SER A 225 -11.33 -11.97 3.02
CA SER A 225 -10.25 -11.89 2.03
C SER A 225 -10.04 -10.52 1.35
N THR A 226 -11.05 -9.64 1.20
CA THR A 226 -10.90 -8.44 0.36
C THR A 226 -11.57 -7.15 0.86
N TYR A 227 -12.66 -7.25 1.63
CA TYR A 227 -13.50 -6.11 2.01
C TYR A 227 -14.14 -6.32 3.37
N ALA A 228 -14.16 -5.28 4.20
CA ALA A 228 -14.96 -5.20 5.41
C ALA A 228 -15.52 -3.79 5.58
N SER A 229 -16.70 -3.67 6.19
CA SER A 229 -17.26 -2.38 6.60
C SER A 229 -17.97 -2.54 7.93
N PHE A 230 -17.84 -1.54 8.81
CA PHE A 230 -18.49 -1.51 10.11
C PHE A 230 -18.63 -0.07 10.60
N LEU A 231 -19.40 0.13 11.66
CA LEU A 231 -19.55 1.44 12.31
C LEU A 231 -18.67 1.51 13.55
N CYS A 232 -18.08 2.69 13.76
CA CYS A 232 -17.32 3.03 14.96
C CYS A 232 -18.04 4.16 15.68
N PRO A 233 -18.37 4.03 16.99
CA PRO A 233 -18.89 5.14 17.76
C PRO A 233 -17.92 6.31 17.75
N TYR A 234 -18.38 7.48 17.35
CA TYR A 234 -17.58 8.71 17.31
C TYR A 234 -18.44 9.91 17.62
N ARG A 235 -18.07 10.63 18.68
CA ARG A 235 -18.76 11.85 19.07
C ARG A 235 -17.91 13.06 18.72
N GLN A 236 -18.31 13.79 17.72
CA GLN A 236 -17.74 15.10 17.43
C GLN A 236 -18.60 16.18 18.13
N GLN A 237 -17.96 17.14 18.78
CA GLN A 237 -18.65 18.16 19.63
C GLN A 237 -19.74 18.98 18.93
N GLN A 238 -19.83 18.96 17.60
CA GLN A 238 -20.77 19.74 16.79
C GLN A 238 -21.58 18.88 15.80
N SER A 239 -21.43 17.54 15.79
CA SER A 239 -22.12 16.66 14.86
C SER A 239 -23.30 15.95 15.51
N VAL A 240 -24.41 15.83 14.76
CA VAL A 240 -25.56 14.97 15.10
C VAL A 240 -25.19 13.49 14.90
N GLU A 241 -24.19 13.22 14.09
CA GLU A 241 -23.73 11.86 13.79
C GLU A 241 -22.95 11.28 14.97
N ARG A 242 -23.39 10.13 15.45
CA ARG A 242 -22.79 9.39 16.58
C ARG A 242 -21.82 8.31 16.16
N HIS A 243 -21.73 8.02 14.87
CA HIS A 243 -20.91 6.97 14.29
C HIS A 243 -20.16 7.48 13.07
N ALA A 244 -18.98 6.92 12.84
CA ALA A 244 -18.28 6.99 11.58
C ALA A 244 -18.33 5.60 10.93
N ARG A 245 -18.47 5.54 9.61
CA ARG A 245 -18.31 4.29 8.85
C ARG A 245 -16.85 4.04 8.59
N VAL A 246 -16.39 2.87 8.94
CA VAL A 246 -15.06 2.37 8.61
C VAL A 246 -15.20 1.42 7.43
N THR A 247 -14.48 1.71 6.35
CA THR A 247 -14.38 0.81 5.19
C THR A 247 -12.94 0.33 5.07
N VAL A 248 -12.76 -0.97 5.00
CA VAL A 248 -11.46 -1.62 4.91
C VAL A 248 -11.37 -2.32 3.56
N LEU A 249 -10.37 -1.96 2.77
CA LEU A 249 -10.09 -2.54 1.47
C LEU A 249 -8.74 -3.24 1.53
N ALA A 250 -8.72 -4.56 1.35
CA ALA A 250 -7.45 -5.29 1.29
C ALA A 250 -6.62 -4.81 0.09
N CYS A 251 -5.35 -4.55 0.32
CA CYS A 251 -4.41 -4.39 -0.77
C CYS A 251 -4.16 -5.77 -1.36
N THR A 252 -4.49 -5.95 -2.63
CA THR A 252 -4.26 -7.24 -3.33
C THR A 252 -2.80 -7.64 -3.18
N SER A 253 -2.60 -8.80 -2.60
CA SER A 253 -1.29 -9.31 -2.25
C SER A 253 -0.48 -9.63 -3.49
N GLN A 254 0.38 -8.69 -3.87
CA GLN A 254 1.56 -9.04 -4.65
C GLN A 254 2.74 -9.18 -3.66
N PRO A 255 3.65 -10.16 -3.87
CA PRO A 255 4.64 -10.54 -2.88
C PRO A 255 5.59 -9.41 -2.42
N ALA A 256 5.65 -8.31 -3.16
CA ALA A 256 6.55 -7.20 -2.92
C ALA A 256 5.99 -6.11 -2.00
N LEU A 257 4.72 -6.13 -1.62
CA LEU A 257 4.12 -5.00 -0.92
C LEU A 257 3.90 -5.30 0.55
N HIS A 258 4.51 -4.47 1.40
CA HIS A 258 4.29 -4.47 2.84
C HIS A 258 2.91 -3.91 3.24
N LEU A 259 2.15 -3.38 2.27
CA LEU A 259 0.84 -2.78 2.49
C LEU A 259 -0.23 -3.87 2.67
N ALA A 260 -1.06 -3.72 3.71
CA ALA A 260 -2.11 -4.67 4.04
C ALA A 260 -3.48 -4.21 3.55
N ALA A 261 -3.84 -2.98 3.85
CA ALA A 261 -5.16 -2.43 3.53
C ALA A 261 -5.20 -0.92 3.46
N ALA A 262 -6.17 -0.38 2.72
CA ALA A 262 -6.66 0.97 2.94
C ALA A 262 -7.80 0.93 3.97
N VAL A 263 -7.74 1.82 4.96
CA VAL A 263 -8.77 2.04 5.97
C VAL A 263 -9.31 3.45 5.81
N LEU A 264 -10.58 3.55 5.49
CA LEU A 264 -11.26 4.80 5.14
C LEU A 264 -12.34 5.12 6.15
N LEU A 265 -12.53 6.40 6.44
CA LEU A 265 -13.64 6.92 7.22
C LEU A 265 -14.58 7.74 6.35
N SER A 266 -15.88 7.49 6.50
CA SER A 266 -16.93 8.27 5.89
C SER A 266 -18.10 8.47 6.86
N ALA A 267 -19.07 9.30 6.48
CA ALA A 267 -20.33 9.40 7.20
C ALA A 267 -20.99 8.00 7.32
N PRO A 268 -21.76 7.74 8.39
CA PRO A 268 -22.35 6.42 8.64
C PRO A 268 -23.34 6.00 7.55
N GLY A 269 -23.88 6.96 6.80
CA GLY A 269 -24.94 6.76 5.83
C GLY A 269 -26.27 6.39 6.50
N ASP A 270 -27.20 5.79 5.74
CA ASP A 270 -28.47 5.31 6.27
C ASP A 270 -28.26 4.08 7.15
N ILE A 271 -28.42 4.25 8.46
CA ILE A 271 -28.36 3.18 9.46
C ILE A 271 -29.71 2.47 9.69
N ARG A 272 -30.71 2.73 8.84
CA ARG A 272 -32.03 2.11 8.89
C ARG A 272 -32.78 2.31 10.21
N GLY A 273 -32.51 3.39 10.91
CA GLY A 273 -33.09 3.66 12.24
C GLY A 273 -32.65 2.68 13.33
N LEU A 274 -31.56 1.96 13.13
CA LEU A 274 -30.94 1.12 14.16
C LEU A 274 -30.41 2.00 15.29
N THR A 275 -30.67 1.61 16.53
CA THR A 275 -30.15 2.26 17.74
C THR A 275 -28.75 1.81 18.02
N ASP A 276 -28.00 2.59 18.85
CA ASP A 276 -26.65 2.23 19.29
C ASP A 276 -26.62 0.79 19.88
N ARG A 277 -27.66 0.46 20.65
CA ARG A 277 -27.81 -0.87 21.28
C ARG A 277 -28.02 -1.98 20.25
N GLU A 278 -28.81 -1.75 19.25
CA GLU A 278 -29.06 -2.71 18.18
C GLU A 278 -27.82 -2.94 17.31
N LEU A 279 -27.02 -1.89 17.09
CA LEU A 279 -25.73 -1.99 16.39
C LEU A 279 -24.70 -2.81 17.19
N GLU A 280 -24.67 -2.65 18.52
CA GLU A 280 -23.82 -3.47 19.42
C GLU A 280 -24.27 -4.95 19.41
N ILE A 281 -25.58 -5.20 19.49
CA ILE A 281 -26.14 -6.55 19.41
C ILE A 281 -25.76 -7.22 18.09
N LEU A 282 -25.88 -6.49 16.98
CA LEU A 282 -25.49 -6.98 15.65
C LEU A 282 -23.99 -7.31 15.58
N GLY A 283 -23.13 -6.51 16.18
CA GLY A 283 -21.69 -6.78 16.26
C GLY A 283 -21.40 -8.10 16.97
N LEU A 284 -21.95 -8.28 18.17
CA LEU A 284 -21.79 -9.51 18.95
C LEU A 284 -22.35 -10.75 18.21
N LEU A 285 -23.47 -10.61 17.51
CA LEU A 285 -24.07 -11.69 16.72
C LEU A 285 -23.17 -12.10 15.53
N ILE A 286 -22.63 -11.11 14.81
CA ILE A 286 -21.76 -11.34 13.66
C ILE A 286 -20.45 -12.00 14.12
N GLU A 287 -19.97 -11.68 15.33
CA GLU A 287 -18.84 -12.33 15.99
C GLU A 287 -19.16 -13.74 16.54
N GLY A 288 -20.39 -14.22 16.35
CA GLY A 288 -20.82 -15.57 16.76
C GLY A 288 -21.18 -15.72 18.25
N THR A 289 -21.39 -14.61 18.95
CA THR A 289 -21.77 -14.65 20.39
C THR A 289 -23.20 -15.16 20.56
N SER A 290 -23.40 -16.08 21.50
CA SER A 290 -24.73 -16.63 21.80
C SER A 290 -25.65 -15.61 22.49
N TYR A 291 -26.97 -15.75 22.30
CA TYR A 291 -27.96 -14.79 22.86
C TYR A 291 -27.85 -14.62 24.38
N HIS A 292 -27.65 -15.70 25.13
CA HIS A 292 -27.46 -15.64 26.58
C HIS A 292 -26.21 -14.80 26.94
N ARG A 293 -25.10 -14.98 26.21
CA ARG A 293 -23.88 -14.18 26.40
C ARG A 293 -24.07 -12.73 25.99
N ILE A 294 -24.83 -12.45 24.92
CA ILE A 294 -25.17 -11.09 24.51
C ILE A 294 -25.96 -10.40 25.64
N ALA A 295 -27.00 -11.04 26.15
CA ALA A 295 -27.77 -10.52 27.28
C ALA A 295 -26.87 -10.18 28.48
N ALA A 296 -26.02 -11.11 28.88
CA ALA A 296 -25.07 -10.91 29.99
C ALA A 296 -24.07 -9.77 29.70
N THR A 297 -23.45 -9.76 28.52
CA THR A 297 -22.47 -8.73 28.11
C THR A 297 -23.09 -7.34 28.09
N LEU A 298 -24.34 -7.24 27.61
CA LEU A 298 -25.02 -5.97 27.46
C LEU A 298 -25.84 -5.56 28.70
N GLY A 299 -25.88 -6.38 29.76
CA GLY A 299 -26.67 -6.14 30.97
C GLY A 299 -28.18 -6.10 30.68
N LEU A 300 -28.63 -6.92 29.75
CA LEU A 300 -30.03 -7.04 29.34
C LEU A 300 -30.64 -8.35 29.88
N SER A 301 -31.98 -8.37 30.02
CA SER A 301 -32.68 -9.65 30.16
C SER A 301 -32.74 -10.38 28.81
N GLU A 302 -32.92 -11.70 28.83
CA GLU A 302 -33.12 -12.47 27.60
C GLU A 302 -34.35 -12.01 26.82
N TYR A 303 -35.41 -11.61 27.55
CA TYR A 303 -36.62 -11.05 26.96
C TYR A 303 -36.34 -9.73 26.22
N ALA A 304 -35.60 -8.81 26.83
CA ALA A 304 -35.22 -7.55 26.21
C ALA A 304 -34.31 -7.78 24.99
N THR A 305 -33.40 -8.74 25.07
CA THR A 305 -32.55 -9.12 23.93
C THR A 305 -33.40 -9.68 22.78
N ALA A 306 -34.39 -10.51 23.06
CA ALA A 306 -35.33 -11.03 22.06
C ALA A 306 -36.14 -9.92 21.39
N ALA A 307 -36.61 -8.93 22.15
CA ALA A 307 -37.32 -7.77 21.63
C ALA A 307 -36.45 -6.95 20.66
N HIS A 308 -35.22 -6.64 21.05
CA HIS A 308 -34.28 -5.96 20.17
C HIS A 308 -34.02 -6.74 18.85
N LEU A 309 -33.95 -8.06 18.91
CA LEU A 309 -33.74 -8.89 17.71
C LEU A 309 -34.97 -8.85 16.76
N GLU A 310 -36.18 -8.74 17.29
CA GLU A 310 -37.36 -8.54 16.44
C GLU A 310 -37.38 -7.13 15.81
N ASP A 311 -37.04 -6.10 16.57
CA ASP A 311 -36.89 -4.73 16.04
C ASP A 311 -35.80 -4.66 14.95
N ILE A 312 -34.66 -5.29 15.15
CA ILE A 312 -33.60 -5.40 14.15
C ILE A 312 -34.09 -6.08 12.87
N ARG A 313 -34.85 -7.20 13.02
CA ARG A 313 -35.43 -7.91 11.87
C ARG A 313 -36.35 -7.02 11.07
N PHE A 314 -37.21 -6.28 11.76
CA PHE A 314 -38.16 -5.36 11.14
C PHE A 314 -37.45 -4.24 10.41
N LYS A 315 -36.49 -3.55 11.05
CA LYS A 315 -35.71 -2.44 10.49
C LYS A 315 -34.87 -2.86 9.29
N LEU A 316 -34.34 -4.08 9.32
CA LEU A 316 -33.57 -4.64 8.22
C LEU A 316 -34.42 -5.39 7.19
N GLU A 317 -35.75 -5.38 7.34
CA GLU A 317 -36.72 -6.05 6.45
C GLU A 317 -36.41 -7.55 6.28
N ALA A 318 -35.90 -8.23 7.32
CA ALA A 318 -35.43 -9.59 7.24
C ALA A 318 -36.49 -10.58 7.75
N SER A 319 -36.78 -11.64 6.99
CA SER A 319 -37.70 -12.71 7.39
C SER A 319 -37.13 -13.62 8.48
N THR A 320 -35.80 -13.69 8.61
CA THR A 320 -35.12 -14.48 9.61
C THR A 320 -33.97 -13.71 10.26
N ARG A 321 -33.53 -14.14 11.47
CA ARG A 321 -32.40 -13.56 12.18
C ARG A 321 -31.09 -13.73 11.38
N ALA A 322 -30.90 -14.88 10.76
CA ALA A 322 -29.72 -15.13 9.91
C ALA A 322 -29.68 -14.14 8.72
N LEU A 323 -30.83 -13.85 8.11
CA LEU A 323 -30.90 -12.87 7.03
C LEU A 323 -30.63 -11.44 7.53
N ALA A 324 -31.11 -11.10 8.75
CA ALA A 324 -30.81 -9.82 9.37
C ALA A 324 -29.30 -9.64 9.60
N MET A 325 -28.64 -10.64 10.17
CA MET A 325 -27.18 -10.66 10.36
C MET A 325 -26.44 -10.50 9.03
N LEU A 326 -26.82 -11.27 8.01
CA LEU A 326 -26.19 -11.21 6.68
C LEU A 326 -26.35 -9.81 6.03
N ARG A 327 -27.54 -9.20 6.17
CA ARG A 327 -27.80 -7.85 5.66
C ARG A 327 -27.02 -6.79 6.42
N ALA A 328 -26.95 -6.90 7.75
CA ALA A 328 -26.16 -6.02 8.60
C ALA A 328 -24.68 -6.11 8.24
N ASP A 329 -24.15 -7.32 8.12
CA ASP A 329 -22.76 -7.58 7.77
C ASP A 329 -22.39 -7.00 6.40
N ARG A 330 -23.17 -7.32 5.36
CA ARG A 330 -22.92 -6.83 4.00
C ARG A 330 -23.00 -5.31 3.86
N ARG A 331 -23.82 -4.65 4.69
CA ARG A 331 -24.00 -3.19 4.67
C ARG A 331 -23.13 -2.47 5.70
N GLY A 332 -22.35 -3.19 6.50
CA GLY A 332 -21.56 -2.64 7.59
C GLY A 332 -22.41 -1.96 8.66
N LEU A 333 -23.60 -2.48 8.95
CA LEU A 333 -24.55 -1.93 9.93
C LEU A 333 -24.39 -2.64 11.29
N TYR A 334 -23.21 -2.57 11.85
CA TYR A 334 -22.89 -3.12 13.17
C TYR A 334 -21.69 -2.40 13.78
N VAL A 335 -21.57 -2.45 15.08
CA VAL A 335 -20.41 -1.98 15.84
C VAL A 335 -19.67 -3.21 16.38
N PRO A 336 -18.42 -3.46 15.95
CA PRO A 336 -17.59 -4.53 16.52
C PRO A 336 -17.48 -4.39 18.04
N SER A 337 -17.51 -5.51 18.77
CA SER A 337 -17.52 -5.51 20.24
C SER A 337 -16.31 -4.80 20.85
N ALA A 338 -15.15 -4.89 20.21
CA ALA A 338 -13.92 -4.21 20.60
C ALA A 338 -14.00 -2.66 20.47
N LEU A 339 -14.99 -2.13 19.75
CA LEU A 339 -15.23 -0.68 19.57
C LEU A 339 -16.46 -0.18 20.35
N ALA A 340 -17.24 -1.07 20.96
CA ALA A 340 -18.33 -0.67 21.82
C ALA A 340 -17.83 0.18 22.99
N ALA A 341 -18.55 1.24 23.35
CA ALA A 341 -18.14 2.15 24.42
C ALA A 341 -17.97 1.37 25.74
N PRO A 342 -16.88 1.56 26.50
CA PRO A 342 -16.76 1.01 27.83
C PRO A 342 -17.90 1.56 28.71
N ARG A 343 -18.46 0.71 29.53
CA ARG A 343 -19.56 1.03 30.47
C ARG A 343 -19.05 1.46 31.82
#